data_8e83df156c48c8848f80dfefb3678611
#
_entry.id   8e83df156c48c8848f80dfefb3678611
#
_cell.length_a   1.000
_cell.length_b   1.000
_cell.length_c   1.000
_cell.angle_alpha   90.00
_cell.angle_beta   90.00
_cell.angle_gamma   90.00
#
_symmetry.space_group_name_H-M   'P 1'
#
loop_
_entity.id
_entity.type
_entity.pdbx_description
1 polymer ?
#
loop_
_entity_poly.entity_id
_entity_poly.type
_entity_poly.pdbx_seq_one_letter_code
_entity_poly.pdbx_strand_id
1 'polypeptide(L)'
;MPMKPRKIPMRMCVGCREMKPKATLLRVVKPQEGEAHIDRTGKSPGRGAYVCDSLDCLKKARKTRALERALECTIAAEVFDALEAQIGPEAQA
;
A
#
# COMPACT_ATOMS: atom_id res chain seq x y z
N MET A 1 36.61 -3.98 -6.01
CA MET A 1 35.88 -2.80 -5.75
C MET A 1 34.42 -3.05 -5.51
N PRO A 2 33.96 -2.58 -4.43
CA PRO A 2 32.56 -2.81 -4.13
C PRO A 2 31.70 -2.00 -5.07
N MET A 3 30.70 -2.65 -5.57
CA MET A 3 29.71 -1.94 -6.31
C MET A 3 28.92 -1.07 -5.38
N LYS A 4 28.59 0.08 -5.86
CA LYS A 4 27.67 0.89 -5.11
C LYS A 4 26.36 0.13 -5.00
N PRO A 5 25.85 -0.06 -3.77
CA PRO A 5 24.57 -0.71 -3.66
C PRO A 5 23.53 0.16 -4.32
N ARG A 6 22.59 -0.49 -4.99
CA ARG A 6 21.48 0.23 -5.55
C ARG A 6 20.68 0.83 -4.42
N LYS A 7 20.27 2.05 -4.62
CA LYS A 7 19.33 2.63 -3.68
C LYS A 7 18.03 1.86 -3.74
N ILE A 8 17.65 1.30 -2.61
CA ILE A 8 16.37 0.62 -2.53
C ILE A 8 15.32 1.67 -2.22
N PRO A 9 14.31 1.84 -3.09
CA PRO A 9 13.28 2.83 -2.81
C PRO A 9 12.54 2.47 -1.53
N MET A 10 12.47 3.42 -0.62
CA MET A 10 11.76 3.23 0.63
C MET A 10 10.47 4.01 0.59
N ARG A 11 9.44 3.43 1.16
CA ARG A 11 8.13 4.09 1.25
C ARG A 11 7.58 3.88 2.65
N MET A 12 6.71 4.76 3.05
CA MET A 12 6.13 4.67 4.39
C MET A 12 4.79 3.94 4.34
N CYS A 13 4.65 2.95 5.22
CA CYS A 13 3.39 2.28 5.41
C CYS A 13 2.42 3.23 6.11
N VAL A 14 1.22 3.41 5.56
CA VAL A 14 0.26 4.32 6.15
C VAL A 14 -0.33 3.77 7.46
N GLY A 15 -0.22 2.47 7.68
CA GLY A 15 -0.72 1.85 8.90
C GLY A 15 0.23 2.02 10.07
N CYS A 16 1.46 1.54 9.93
CA CYS A 16 2.43 1.58 11.03
C CYS A 16 3.37 2.78 10.96
N ARG A 17 3.38 3.48 9.83
CA ARG A 17 4.20 4.67 9.61
C ARG A 17 5.70 4.40 9.64
N GLU A 18 6.09 3.18 9.34
CA GLU A 18 7.50 2.83 9.25
C GLU A 18 7.95 2.85 7.80
N MET A 19 9.19 3.24 7.59
CA MET A 19 9.76 3.21 6.26
C MET A 19 10.23 1.80 5.96
N LYS A 20 9.84 1.30 4.80
CA LYS A 20 10.17 -0.06 4.38
C LYS A 20 10.46 -0.09 2.90
N PRO A 21 11.20 -1.11 2.42
CA PRO A 21 11.43 -1.23 0.99
C PRO A 21 10.12 -1.30 0.23
N LYS A 22 10.03 -0.53 -0.82
CA LYS A 22 8.83 -0.46 -1.65
C LYS A 22 8.36 -1.84 -2.08
N ALA A 23 9.28 -2.74 -2.38
CA ALA A 23 8.95 -4.07 -2.86
C ALA A 23 8.22 -4.93 -1.82
N THR A 24 8.32 -4.57 -0.55
CA THR A 24 7.65 -5.32 0.52
C THR A 24 6.29 -4.74 0.89
N LEU A 25 5.90 -3.68 0.22
CA LEU A 25 4.65 -2.99 0.51
C LEU A 25 3.65 -3.19 -0.62
N LEU A 26 2.38 -3.10 -0.26
CA LEU A 26 1.31 -3.09 -1.25
C LEU A 26 1.02 -1.64 -1.61
N ARG A 27 0.78 -1.40 -2.87
CA ARG A 27 0.49 -0.04 -3.34
C ARG A 27 -0.96 0.08 -3.74
N VAL A 28 -1.60 1.13 -3.24
CA VAL A 28 -2.93 1.51 -3.65
C VAL A 28 -2.79 2.81 -4.43
N VAL A 29 -3.35 2.87 -5.60
CA VAL A 29 -3.21 4.04 -6.46
C VAL A 29 -4.59 4.66 -6.74
N LYS A 30 -4.62 5.99 -6.75
CA LYS A 30 -5.79 6.74 -7.17
C LYS A 30 -5.41 7.43 -8.47
N PRO A 31 -5.87 6.94 -9.61
CA PRO A 31 -5.58 7.60 -10.88
C PRO A 31 -6.31 8.92 -10.96
N GLN A 32 -5.89 9.74 -11.89
CA GLN A 32 -6.50 11.04 -12.07
C GLN A 32 -7.98 10.90 -12.41
N GLU A 33 -8.28 9.90 -13.20
CA GLU A 33 -9.67 9.56 -13.49
C GLU A 33 -9.89 8.13 -13.07
N GLY A 34 -10.96 7.90 -12.30
CA GLY A 34 -11.26 6.56 -11.84
C GLY A 34 -11.12 6.41 -10.35
N GLU A 35 -11.38 5.22 -9.88
CA GLU A 35 -11.40 4.92 -8.47
C GLU A 35 -10.05 4.35 -8.00
N ALA A 36 -9.78 4.49 -6.71
CA ALA A 36 -8.60 3.89 -6.13
C ALA A 36 -8.65 2.37 -6.28
N HIS A 37 -7.51 1.78 -6.57
CA HIS A 37 -7.42 0.33 -6.72
C HIS A 37 -6.01 -0.13 -6.37
N ILE A 38 -5.85 -1.44 -6.25
CA ILE A 38 -4.53 -2.00 -5.98
C ILE A 38 -3.69 -1.96 -7.24
N ASP A 39 -2.49 -1.42 -7.12
CA ASP A 39 -1.53 -1.40 -8.22
C ASP A 39 -0.55 -2.54 -8.02
N ARG A 40 -0.74 -3.61 -8.76
CA ARG A 40 0.10 -4.79 -8.65
C ARG A 40 1.43 -4.67 -9.37
N THR A 41 1.49 -3.75 -10.33
CA THR A 41 2.72 -3.58 -11.10
C THR A 41 3.62 -2.50 -10.54
N GLY A 42 3.06 -1.62 -9.72
CA GLY A 42 3.81 -0.49 -9.18
C GLY A 42 4.05 0.61 -10.19
N LYS A 43 3.43 0.52 -11.35
CA LYS A 43 3.67 1.45 -12.46
C LYS A 43 2.45 2.26 -12.88
N SER A 44 1.31 2.02 -12.24
CA SER A 44 0.11 2.75 -12.60
C SER A 44 0.26 4.22 -12.26
N PRO A 45 -0.13 5.12 -13.16
CA PRO A 45 -0.04 6.55 -12.87
C PRO A 45 -1.09 6.97 -11.85
N GLY A 46 -0.76 8.01 -11.12
CA GLY A 46 -1.66 8.58 -10.14
C GLY A 46 -1.03 8.67 -8.78
N ARG A 47 -1.82 9.12 -7.82
CA ARG A 47 -1.35 9.24 -6.45
C ARG A 47 -1.32 7.86 -5.80
N GLY A 48 -0.22 7.51 -5.20
CA GLY A 48 -0.07 6.21 -4.57
C GLY A 48 0.12 6.29 -3.07
N ALA A 49 -0.34 5.26 -2.38
CA ALA A 49 -0.09 5.08 -0.97
C ALA A 49 0.32 3.64 -0.73
N TYR A 50 1.08 3.41 0.32
CA TYR A 50 1.65 2.10 0.58
C TYR A 50 1.23 1.59 1.95
N VAL A 51 1.06 0.29 2.04
CA VAL A 51 0.71 -0.38 3.29
C VAL A 51 1.48 -1.70 3.34
N CYS A 52 1.90 -2.09 4.55
CA CYS A 52 2.60 -3.35 4.71
C CYS A 52 1.76 -4.52 4.24
N ASP A 53 2.42 -5.56 3.79
CA ASP A 53 1.78 -6.83 3.48
C ASP A 53 1.44 -7.53 4.80
N SER A 54 0.52 -6.94 5.54
CA SER A 54 0.18 -7.37 6.89
C SER A 54 -1.24 -6.94 7.21
N LEU A 55 -2.02 -7.87 7.74
CA LEU A 55 -3.40 -7.57 8.14
C LEU A 55 -3.45 -6.51 9.22
N ASP A 56 -2.50 -6.52 10.14
CA ASP A 56 -2.48 -5.54 11.22
C ASP A 56 -2.35 -4.13 10.66
N CYS A 57 -1.44 -3.92 9.72
CA CYS A 57 -1.27 -2.61 9.12
C CYS A 57 -2.48 -2.21 8.29
N LEU A 58 -3.07 -3.18 7.58
CA LEU A 58 -4.25 -2.91 6.79
C LEU A 58 -5.43 -2.50 7.69
N LYS A 59 -5.62 -3.22 8.79
CA LYS A 59 -6.68 -2.87 9.72
C LYS A 59 -6.48 -1.50 10.32
N LYS A 60 -5.25 -1.17 10.68
CA LYS A 60 -4.94 0.17 11.18
C LYS A 60 -5.23 1.24 10.14
N ALA A 61 -4.81 1.00 8.91
CA ALA A 61 -5.01 1.96 7.84
C ALA A 61 -6.50 2.16 7.58
N ARG A 62 -7.28 1.09 7.64
CA ARG A 62 -8.71 1.17 7.44
C ARG A 62 -9.38 1.90 8.58
N LYS A 63 -9.02 1.58 9.81
CA LYS A 63 -9.61 2.18 10.99
C LYS A 63 -9.34 3.67 11.09
N THR A 64 -8.13 4.09 10.76
CA THR A 64 -7.73 5.49 10.86
C THR A 64 -8.01 6.26 9.57
N ARG A 65 -8.46 5.56 8.53
CA ARG A 65 -8.67 6.13 7.20
C ARG A 65 -7.38 6.71 6.61
N ALA A 66 -6.27 6.10 6.95
CA ALA A 66 -4.98 6.60 6.52
C ALA A 66 -4.81 6.54 5.00
N LEU A 67 -5.34 5.49 4.35
CA LEU A 67 -5.28 5.39 2.89
C LEU A 67 -6.12 6.48 2.25
N GLU A 68 -7.31 6.72 2.78
CA GLU A 68 -8.20 7.74 2.24
C GLU A 68 -7.59 9.13 2.37
N ARG A 69 -6.94 9.38 3.50
CA ARG A 69 -6.25 10.66 3.68
C ARG A 69 -5.05 10.80 2.74
N ALA A 70 -4.29 9.73 2.58
CA ALA A 70 -3.11 9.77 1.73
C ALA A 70 -3.49 9.98 0.27
N LEU A 71 -4.58 9.39 -0.16
CA LEU A 71 -5.05 9.47 -1.54
C LEU A 71 -6.06 10.60 -1.75
N GLU A 72 -6.49 11.23 -0.67
CA GLU A 72 -7.46 12.33 -0.69
C GLU A 72 -8.73 11.96 -1.44
N CYS A 73 -9.21 10.74 -1.18
CA CYS A 73 -10.43 10.26 -1.82
C CYS A 73 -11.06 9.19 -0.94
N THR A 74 -12.31 8.86 -1.28
CA THR A 74 -12.99 7.75 -0.63
C THR A 74 -12.53 6.46 -1.27
N ILE A 75 -12.32 5.45 -0.44
CA ILE A 75 -11.92 4.12 -0.92
C ILE A 75 -13.05 3.16 -0.67
N ALA A 76 -13.48 2.47 -1.71
CA ALA A 76 -14.55 1.49 -1.59
C ALA A 76 -14.14 0.32 -0.72
N ALA A 77 -15.11 -0.25 0.00
CA ALA A 77 -14.84 -1.41 0.84
C ALA A 77 -14.24 -2.57 0.04
N GLU A 78 -14.61 -2.68 -1.23
CA GLU A 78 -14.10 -3.72 -2.11
C GLU A 78 -12.58 -3.65 -2.26
N VAL A 79 -12.02 -2.45 -2.23
CA VAL A 79 -10.57 -2.29 -2.31
C VAL A 79 -9.91 -2.87 -1.07
N PHE A 80 -10.48 -2.62 0.10
CA PHE A 80 -9.96 -3.19 1.34
C PHE A 80 -10.08 -4.70 1.33
N ASP A 81 -11.18 -5.23 0.83
CA ASP A 81 -11.37 -6.68 0.73
C ASP A 81 -10.33 -7.28 -0.20
N ALA A 82 -10.06 -6.62 -1.31
CA ALA A 82 -9.05 -7.09 -2.25
C ALA A 82 -7.65 -7.05 -1.64
N LEU A 83 -7.37 -6.04 -0.82
CA LEU A 83 -6.09 -5.96 -0.13
C LEU A 83 -5.95 -7.10 0.86
N GLU A 84 -7.01 -7.40 1.62
CA GLU A 84 -7.00 -8.54 2.53
C GLU A 84 -6.73 -9.84 1.79
N ALA A 85 -7.37 -10.03 0.64
CA ALA A 85 -7.18 -11.22 -0.14
C ALA A 85 -5.75 -11.33 -0.65
N GLN A 86 -5.15 -10.21 -0.99
CA GLN A 86 -3.78 -10.20 -1.47
C GLN A 86 -2.78 -10.51 -0.37
N ILE A 87 -3.03 -10.01 0.84
CA ILE A 87 -2.21 -10.32 1.99
C ILE A 87 -2.29 -11.80 2.30
N GLY A 88 -3.49 -12.36 2.15
CA GLY A 88 -3.65 -13.79 2.19
C GLY A 88 -3.72 -14.38 3.58
N PRO A 89 -4.04 -15.66 3.65
CA PRO A 89 -4.21 -16.32 4.93
C PRO A 89 -2.91 -16.51 5.70
N GLU A 90 -1.77 -16.43 5.06
CA GLU A 90 -0.51 -16.57 5.78
C GLU A 90 -0.37 -15.51 6.84
N ALA A 91 -0.91 -14.35 6.61
CA ALA A 91 -0.81 -13.27 7.57
C ALA A 91 -1.58 -13.55 8.84
N GLN A 92 -2.43 -14.56 8.82
CA GLN A 92 -3.25 -14.93 9.96
C GLN A 92 -2.73 -16.15 10.69
N ALA A 93 -1.81 -16.84 10.10
CA ALA A 93 -1.31 -18.08 10.68
C ALA A 93 -0.39 -17.83 11.86
#